data_0d91498d1bb7c070421bb2871d8bb44a
#
_entry.id   0d91498d1bb7c070421bb2871d8bb44a
#
_cell.length_a   1.000
_cell.length_b   1.000
_cell.length_c   1.000
_cell.angle_alpha   90.00
_cell.angle_beta   90.00
_cell.angle_gamma   90.00
#
_symmetry.space_group_name_H-M   'P 1'
#
loop_
_entity.id
_entity.type
_entity.pdbx_description
1 polymer ?
#
loop_
_entity_poly.entity_id
_entity_poly.type
_entity_poly.pdbx_seq_one_letter_code
_entity_poly.pdbx_strand_id
1 'polypeptide(L)'
;MSRLRWSALGLRARLMVLGVAGLSVGLALGGVVLLVALGWTLQRTVDEEAFRTADAVARLAGENALPDPLPVAGGQLRVQVVDSAGRIRAASIDADRLVPMVRPDQLTGTGRQRTVVPGQRLGWEGPVRVVAVPARSAGEPVTVLVGRSTVDVRHATQAARTVLLVAFPLLVGLLAVVAWRVVGATLRPVEALRSGAAEITGRDAAGRLPVPASQDEIHRLAVTLNDMLDRLAAARARQRSFLADAAHELRSPLTNMRTELEVAQRLGDRTDWPAVAADLLTDTERLGRLVDDLLLLARLDEEPAHQVDHLRAAEPVELGALLTEVAARWPAPTTAEPVVLPEGSAGSPGATVSVAADPGVSPDVVVAVAGQVVPPEVTVVAAAGPVWTVGVPDELRRVLGNLVDNAVRHARTRVVLAVEPAADGAYHLVTVTDDGPGIPVADRERVFRRFARLDEGRARDAGGAGLGLAIVRELVRRGGGTVILDDAHPGLTVRLHLPVLPDPD
;
A
#
# COMPACT_ATOMS: atom_id res chain seq x y z
N MET A 1 -24.90 -27.55 26.92
CA MET A 1 -23.90 -26.45 27.05
C MET A 1 -23.52 -26.01 25.64
N SER A 2 -24.04 -24.84 25.22
CA SER A 2 -23.91 -24.31 23.88
C SER A 2 -22.45 -23.97 23.60
N ARG A 3 -21.87 -24.61 22.57
CA ARG A 3 -20.61 -24.13 21.96
C ARG A 3 -20.82 -22.69 21.50
N LEU A 4 -20.37 -21.72 22.27
CA LEU A 4 -20.30 -20.35 21.82
C LEU A 4 -19.63 -20.36 20.43
N ARG A 5 -20.37 -19.95 19.40
CA ARG A 5 -19.81 -19.87 18.04
C ARG A 5 -18.78 -18.74 18.02
N TRP A 6 -17.55 -19.07 18.30
CA TRP A 6 -16.40 -18.14 18.25
C TRP A 6 -16.34 -17.39 16.90
N SER A 7 -16.85 -18.02 15.84
CA SER A 7 -16.93 -17.41 14.51
C SER A 7 -17.90 -16.24 14.41
N ALA A 8 -18.90 -16.16 15.30
CA ALA A 8 -19.89 -15.09 15.29
C ALA A 8 -19.49 -13.84 16.07
N LEU A 9 -18.43 -13.92 16.89
CA LEU A 9 -17.92 -12.78 17.66
C LEU A 9 -16.96 -11.94 16.80
N GLY A 10 -17.19 -10.63 16.75
CA GLY A 10 -16.27 -9.70 16.13
C GLY A 10 -14.88 -9.73 16.77
N LEU A 11 -13.84 -9.29 16.05
CA LEU A 11 -12.44 -9.29 16.50
C LEU A 11 -12.28 -8.63 17.89
N ARG A 12 -12.99 -7.53 18.12
CA ARG A 12 -13.01 -6.80 19.38
C ARG A 12 -13.48 -7.67 20.55
N ALA A 13 -14.58 -8.40 20.37
CA ALA A 13 -15.11 -9.28 21.42
C ALA A 13 -14.19 -10.47 21.71
N ARG A 14 -13.55 -11.04 20.69
CA ARG A 14 -12.58 -12.14 20.87
C ARG A 14 -11.36 -11.70 21.68
N LEU A 15 -10.75 -10.57 21.33
CA LEU A 15 -9.61 -10.02 22.05
C LEU A 15 -9.95 -9.72 23.51
N MET A 16 -11.14 -9.15 23.76
CA MET A 16 -11.63 -8.87 25.10
C MET A 16 -11.83 -10.15 25.92
N VAL A 17 -12.51 -11.15 25.38
CA VAL A 17 -12.75 -12.42 26.09
C VAL A 17 -11.44 -13.12 26.41
N LEU A 18 -10.50 -13.19 25.47
CA LEU A 18 -9.18 -13.80 25.71
C LEU A 18 -8.38 -13.03 26.76
N GLY A 19 -8.33 -11.72 26.67
CA GLY A 19 -7.60 -10.87 27.60
C GLY A 19 -8.17 -10.96 29.03
N VAL A 20 -9.49 -10.81 29.18
CA VAL A 20 -10.16 -10.90 30.48
C VAL A 20 -10.06 -12.30 31.06
N ALA A 21 -10.26 -13.34 30.25
CA ALA A 21 -10.13 -14.74 30.73
C ALA A 21 -8.70 -15.06 31.18
N GLY A 22 -7.68 -14.70 30.39
CA GLY A 22 -6.28 -14.90 30.76
C GLY A 22 -5.90 -14.16 32.03
N LEU A 23 -6.33 -12.91 32.18
CA LEU A 23 -6.12 -12.12 33.37
C LEU A 23 -6.81 -12.74 34.60
N SER A 24 -8.07 -13.18 34.46
CA SER A 24 -8.84 -13.82 35.53
C SER A 24 -8.18 -15.10 36.01
N VAL A 25 -7.68 -15.93 35.09
CA VAL A 25 -6.94 -17.15 35.44
C VAL A 25 -5.63 -16.81 36.14
N GLY A 26 -4.88 -15.84 35.66
CA GLY A 26 -3.63 -15.40 36.28
C GLY A 26 -3.83 -14.87 37.71
N LEU A 27 -4.85 -14.01 37.89
CA LEU A 27 -5.21 -13.48 39.22
C LEU A 27 -5.71 -14.58 40.16
N ALA A 28 -6.52 -15.52 39.72
CA ALA A 28 -7.00 -16.63 40.51
C ALA A 28 -5.84 -17.52 40.97
N LEU A 29 -4.92 -17.87 40.07
CA LEU A 29 -3.73 -18.65 40.38
C LEU A 29 -2.82 -17.90 41.37
N GLY A 30 -2.55 -16.63 41.13
CA GLY A 30 -1.77 -15.79 42.04
C GLY A 30 -2.40 -15.67 43.44
N GLY A 31 -3.74 -15.52 43.48
CA GLY A 31 -4.49 -15.50 44.75
C GLY A 31 -4.40 -16.82 45.53
N VAL A 32 -4.51 -17.96 44.85
CA VAL A 32 -4.32 -19.29 45.49
C VAL A 32 -2.90 -19.43 46.04
N VAL A 33 -1.89 -19.09 45.25
CA VAL A 33 -0.48 -19.13 45.67
C VAL A 33 -0.27 -18.24 46.90
N LEU A 34 -0.82 -17.02 46.88
CA LEU A 34 -0.72 -16.08 48.00
C LEU A 34 -1.35 -16.64 49.29
N LEU A 35 -2.57 -17.21 49.21
CA LEU A 35 -3.24 -17.80 50.35
C LEU A 35 -2.49 -19.01 50.93
N VAL A 36 -1.96 -19.87 50.04
CA VAL A 36 -1.14 -21.01 50.47
C VAL A 36 0.15 -20.57 51.14
N ALA A 37 0.85 -19.62 50.53
CA ALA A 37 2.09 -19.06 51.06
C ALA A 37 1.86 -18.37 52.43
N LEU A 38 0.80 -17.56 52.54
CA LEU A 38 0.41 -16.89 53.77
C LEU A 38 0.12 -17.91 54.87
N GLY A 39 -0.71 -18.94 54.59
CA GLY A 39 -1.03 -19.99 55.52
C GLY A 39 0.21 -20.75 55.99
N TRP A 40 1.10 -21.10 55.05
CA TRP A 40 2.34 -21.80 55.37
C TRP A 40 3.29 -20.95 56.24
N THR A 41 3.48 -19.68 55.90
CA THR A 41 4.35 -18.74 56.63
C THR A 41 3.82 -18.55 58.08
N LEU A 42 2.51 -18.28 58.23
CA LEU A 42 1.90 -18.09 59.54
C LEU A 42 2.01 -19.38 60.42
N GLN A 43 1.76 -20.56 59.83
CA GLN A 43 1.93 -21.81 60.54
C GLN A 43 3.37 -22.05 60.96
N ARG A 44 4.34 -21.74 60.10
CA ARG A 44 5.76 -21.89 60.43
C ARG A 44 6.18 -20.99 61.58
N THR A 45 5.72 -19.73 61.58
CA THR A 45 5.99 -18.79 62.68
C THR A 45 5.44 -19.32 64.01
N VAL A 46 4.21 -19.87 64.00
CA VAL A 46 3.58 -20.50 65.19
C VAL A 46 4.42 -21.69 65.73
N ASP A 47 4.88 -22.55 64.79
CA ASP A 47 5.71 -23.74 65.18
C ASP A 47 7.07 -23.30 65.77
N GLU A 48 7.75 -22.32 65.11
CA GLU A 48 9.06 -21.84 65.58
C GLU A 48 9.00 -21.19 66.95
N GLU A 49 7.95 -20.42 67.27
CA GLU A 49 7.76 -19.81 68.55
C GLU A 49 7.44 -20.89 69.66
N ALA A 50 6.58 -21.85 69.31
CA ALA A 50 6.26 -22.94 70.19
C ALA A 50 7.50 -23.78 70.49
N PHE A 51 8.34 -24.10 69.51
CA PHE A 51 9.60 -24.83 69.73
C PHE A 51 10.59 -24.03 70.56
N ARG A 52 10.74 -22.72 70.35
CA ARG A 52 11.63 -21.86 71.16
C ARG A 52 11.22 -21.90 72.64
N THR A 53 9.91 -21.81 72.90
CA THR A 53 9.37 -21.90 74.27
C THR A 53 9.61 -23.28 74.86
N ALA A 54 9.38 -24.36 74.11
CA ALA A 54 9.62 -25.74 74.57
C ALA A 54 11.09 -25.96 74.87
N ASP A 55 12.02 -25.47 74.04
CA ASP A 55 13.46 -25.58 74.27
C ASP A 55 13.91 -24.78 75.50
N ALA A 56 13.32 -23.60 75.76
CA ALA A 56 13.60 -22.84 76.97
C ALA A 56 13.18 -23.59 78.22
N VAL A 57 11.98 -24.20 78.25
CA VAL A 57 11.47 -24.97 79.34
C VAL A 57 12.25 -26.29 79.51
N ALA A 58 12.65 -26.93 78.42
CA ALA A 58 13.48 -28.14 78.42
C ALA A 58 14.86 -27.88 79.04
N ARG A 59 15.47 -26.74 78.85
CA ARG A 59 16.71 -26.33 79.58
C ARG A 59 16.49 -26.18 81.09
N LEU A 60 15.40 -25.46 81.45
CA LEU A 60 15.06 -25.34 82.88
C LEU A 60 14.82 -26.71 83.58
N ALA A 61 14.21 -27.64 82.85
CA ALA A 61 14.03 -29.02 83.32
C ALA A 61 15.38 -29.70 83.49
N GLY A 62 16.33 -29.54 82.59
CA GLY A 62 17.68 -30.12 82.68
C GLY A 62 18.51 -29.56 83.88
N GLU A 63 18.28 -28.33 84.24
CA GLU A 63 18.92 -27.65 85.39
C GLU A 63 18.23 -27.90 86.66
N ASN A 64 17.20 -28.73 86.70
CA ASN A 64 16.33 -29.02 87.88
C ASN A 64 15.71 -27.71 88.46
N ALA A 65 15.55 -26.69 87.70
CA ALA A 65 15.05 -25.37 88.05
C ALA A 65 13.62 -25.13 87.52
N LEU A 66 12.79 -26.19 87.47
CA LEU A 66 11.41 -26.03 86.97
C LEU A 66 10.55 -25.35 88.03
N PRO A 67 10.11 -24.11 87.81
CA PRO A 67 9.13 -23.49 88.69
C PRO A 67 7.73 -24.07 88.38
N ASP A 68 6.91 -24.15 89.41
CA ASP A 68 5.49 -24.46 89.28
C ASP A 68 4.66 -23.39 90.00
N PRO A 69 3.96 -22.54 89.23
CA PRO A 69 3.68 -22.56 87.74
C PRO A 69 4.86 -22.15 86.92
N LEU A 70 4.92 -22.71 85.67
CA LEU A 70 5.92 -22.27 84.65
C LEU A 70 5.68 -20.80 84.25
N PRO A 71 6.73 -19.98 84.29
CA PRO A 71 6.61 -18.55 83.94
C PRO A 71 6.59 -18.37 82.43
N VAL A 72 5.45 -18.68 81.76
CA VAL A 72 5.26 -18.48 80.35
C VAL A 72 4.37 -17.26 80.20
N ALA A 73 4.91 -16.24 79.64
CA ALA A 73 4.17 -14.98 79.36
C ALA A 73 3.25 -15.16 78.10
N GLY A 74 1.97 -14.86 78.34
CA GLY A 74 1.00 -14.70 77.24
C GLY A 74 -0.02 -15.84 77.14
N GLY A 75 -1.32 -15.48 77.21
CA GLY A 75 -2.47 -16.40 77.19
C GLY A 75 -2.71 -17.22 75.94
N GLN A 76 -1.80 -17.17 74.97
CA GLN A 76 -1.87 -17.95 73.73
C GLN A 76 -1.01 -19.20 73.71
N LEU A 77 -0.12 -19.36 74.68
CA LEU A 77 0.75 -20.50 74.81
C LEU A 77 0.41 -21.23 76.14
N ARG A 78 0.21 -22.54 76.05
CA ARG A 78 0.11 -23.40 77.29
C ARG A 78 1.24 -24.40 77.27
N VAL A 79 1.88 -24.54 78.41
CA VAL A 79 3.04 -25.41 78.55
C VAL A 79 2.76 -26.43 79.62
N GLN A 80 3.11 -27.68 79.40
CA GLN A 80 3.10 -28.77 80.33
C GLN A 80 4.41 -29.56 80.29
N VAL A 81 4.94 -29.96 81.42
CA VAL A 81 6.03 -30.94 81.50
C VAL A 81 5.45 -32.25 82.02
N VAL A 82 5.55 -33.29 81.21
CA VAL A 82 4.90 -34.56 81.46
C VAL A 82 5.96 -35.67 81.60
N ASP A 83 5.84 -36.52 82.62
CA ASP A 83 6.73 -37.68 82.80
C ASP A 83 6.32 -38.87 81.92
N SER A 84 7.13 -39.91 81.88
CA SER A 84 6.89 -41.10 81.07
C SER A 84 5.59 -41.87 81.46
N ALA A 85 5.06 -41.64 82.66
CA ALA A 85 3.79 -42.20 83.10
C ALA A 85 2.58 -41.32 82.76
N GLY A 86 2.79 -40.17 82.07
CA GLY A 86 1.73 -39.27 81.73
C GLY A 86 1.31 -38.28 82.81
N ARG A 87 2.04 -38.19 83.95
CA ARG A 87 1.76 -37.27 85.06
C ARG A 87 2.40 -35.92 84.79
N ILE A 88 1.68 -34.87 85.04
CA ILE A 88 2.15 -33.45 84.82
C ILE A 88 3.03 -33.08 86.05
N ARG A 89 4.29 -32.77 85.75
CA ARG A 89 5.28 -32.32 86.73
C ARG A 89 5.28 -30.82 86.95
N ALA A 90 5.03 -30.07 85.94
CA ALA A 90 4.89 -28.62 85.99
C ALA A 90 3.99 -28.15 84.84
N ALA A 91 3.25 -27.08 85.05
CA ALA A 91 2.37 -26.51 84.03
C ALA A 91 2.35 -24.99 84.11
N SER A 92 2.05 -24.30 82.94
CA SER A 92 1.71 -22.89 82.95
C SER A 92 0.37 -22.64 83.62
N ILE A 93 0.13 -21.44 84.10
CA ILE A 93 -1.07 -21.04 84.85
C ILE A 93 -2.37 -21.46 84.13
N ASP A 94 -2.41 -21.28 82.83
CA ASP A 94 -3.60 -21.51 82.00
C ASP A 94 -3.67 -22.95 81.46
N ALA A 95 -2.72 -23.81 81.76
CA ALA A 95 -2.72 -25.20 81.31
C ALA A 95 -3.39 -26.13 82.31
N ASP A 96 -4.10 -27.18 81.82
CA ASP A 96 -4.67 -28.17 82.62
C ASP A 96 -3.55 -28.92 83.43
N ARG A 97 -3.78 -29.19 84.75
CA ARG A 97 -2.82 -29.87 85.62
C ARG A 97 -3.14 -31.32 85.82
N LEU A 98 -4.28 -31.80 85.34
CA LEU A 98 -4.75 -33.15 85.53
C LEU A 98 -4.63 -33.99 84.26
N VAL A 99 -4.83 -33.38 83.09
CA VAL A 99 -4.84 -34.10 81.83
C VAL A 99 -3.75 -33.53 80.88
N PRO A 100 -2.84 -34.37 80.38
CA PRO A 100 -1.82 -33.92 79.43
C PRO A 100 -2.45 -33.59 78.11
N MET A 101 -1.97 -32.51 77.44
CA MET A 101 -2.44 -32.06 76.11
C MET A 101 -2.32 -33.15 75.05
N VAL A 102 -1.25 -33.92 75.10
CA VAL A 102 -1.01 -35.10 74.27
C VAL A 102 -0.52 -36.20 75.17
N ARG A 103 -1.06 -37.42 75.10
CA ARG A 103 -0.59 -38.58 75.89
C ARG A 103 0.77 -39.07 75.38
N PRO A 104 1.69 -39.52 76.23
CA PRO A 104 2.99 -39.99 75.79
C PRO A 104 2.92 -41.14 74.77
N ASP A 105 1.89 -41.97 74.81
CA ASP A 105 1.62 -43.08 73.89
C ASP A 105 1.23 -42.58 72.45
N GLN A 106 0.78 -41.37 72.34
CA GLN A 106 0.44 -40.73 71.06
C GLN A 106 1.65 -40.00 70.37
N LEU A 107 2.76 -39.97 71.07
CA LEU A 107 4.01 -39.39 70.57
C LEU A 107 4.87 -40.51 69.97
N THR A 108 4.91 -40.59 68.66
CA THR A 108 5.53 -41.67 67.86
C THR A 108 7.03 -41.49 67.62
N GLY A 109 7.84 -41.09 68.58
CA GLY A 109 9.29 -40.96 68.37
C GLY A 109 10.03 -40.28 69.52
N THR A 110 11.36 -40.42 69.51
CA THR A 110 12.25 -39.90 70.55
C THR A 110 12.77 -38.49 70.31
N GLY A 111 12.28 -37.80 69.28
CA GLY A 111 12.75 -36.48 68.92
C GLY A 111 11.67 -35.35 69.02
N ARG A 112 11.99 -34.20 68.48
CA ARG A 112 11.02 -33.11 68.40
C ARG A 112 9.86 -33.51 67.52
N GLN A 113 8.65 -33.36 67.98
CA GLN A 113 7.43 -33.73 67.28
C GLN A 113 6.44 -32.57 67.24
N ARG A 114 5.53 -32.60 66.30
CA ARG A 114 4.41 -31.69 66.19
C ARG A 114 3.14 -32.47 65.90
N THR A 115 2.08 -32.15 66.59
CA THR A 115 0.77 -32.75 66.35
C THR A 115 -0.32 -31.71 66.47
N VAL A 116 -1.49 -31.99 65.89
CA VAL A 116 -2.67 -31.13 65.97
C VAL A 116 -3.72 -31.84 66.82
N VAL A 117 -4.21 -31.20 67.84
CA VAL A 117 -5.19 -31.71 68.75
C VAL A 117 -6.46 -30.88 68.74
N PRO A 118 -7.66 -31.46 68.88
CA PRO A 118 -8.90 -30.70 69.05
C PRO A 118 -8.83 -29.83 70.33
N GLY A 119 -8.94 -28.51 70.15
CA GLY A 119 -8.79 -27.56 71.27
C GLY A 119 -9.91 -27.63 72.30
N GLN A 120 -11.07 -28.12 71.89
CA GLN A 120 -12.22 -28.32 72.86
C GLN A 120 -11.85 -29.07 74.14
N ARG A 121 -10.92 -30.03 74.01
CA ARG A 121 -10.40 -30.80 75.21
C ARG A 121 -9.46 -29.97 76.06
N LEU A 122 -8.94 -28.90 75.53
CA LEU A 122 -7.95 -28.05 76.17
C LEU A 122 -8.54 -26.66 76.57
N GLY A 123 -9.87 -26.49 76.43
CA GLY A 123 -10.53 -25.20 76.69
C GLY A 123 -10.20 -24.11 75.67
N TRP A 124 -9.87 -24.49 74.45
CA TRP A 124 -9.63 -23.55 73.34
C TRP A 124 -10.64 -23.74 72.21
N GLU A 125 -10.96 -22.68 71.58
CA GLU A 125 -11.74 -22.73 70.32
C GLU A 125 -10.84 -23.22 69.15
N GLY A 126 -11.33 -24.15 68.35
CA GLY A 126 -10.62 -24.66 67.18
C GLY A 126 -9.42 -25.60 67.49
N PRO A 127 -8.66 -26.00 66.47
CA PRO A 127 -7.52 -26.90 66.66
C PRO A 127 -6.33 -26.19 67.28
N VAL A 128 -5.65 -26.94 68.11
CA VAL A 128 -4.43 -26.54 68.83
C VAL A 128 -3.24 -27.29 68.22
N ARG A 129 -2.21 -26.55 67.90
CA ARG A 129 -0.95 -27.12 67.48
C ARG A 129 -0.07 -27.35 68.71
N VAL A 130 0.32 -28.58 68.94
CA VAL A 130 1.14 -28.96 70.07
C VAL A 130 2.49 -29.43 69.57
N VAL A 131 3.56 -28.85 70.10
CA VAL A 131 4.93 -29.33 69.89
C VAL A 131 5.39 -30.06 71.11
N ALA A 132 6.12 -31.14 70.91
CA ALA A 132 6.69 -31.97 71.99
C ALA A 132 8.21 -32.02 71.89
N VAL A 133 8.91 -31.69 72.96
CA VAL A 133 10.38 -31.69 72.97
C VAL A 133 10.79 -32.62 74.20
N PRO A 134 11.55 -33.68 73.94
CA PRO A 134 12.08 -34.53 75.01
C PRO A 134 13.10 -33.79 75.88
N ALA A 135 13.04 -33.96 77.18
CA ALA A 135 13.95 -33.35 78.12
C ALA A 135 14.26 -34.34 79.25
N ARG A 136 15.09 -33.96 80.21
CA ARG A 136 15.33 -34.73 81.48
C ARG A 136 15.15 -33.76 82.63
N SER A 137 14.53 -34.24 83.68
CA SER A 137 14.41 -33.52 84.96
C SER A 137 14.81 -34.46 86.06
N ALA A 138 15.77 -34.10 86.91
CA ALA A 138 16.33 -34.93 87.99
C ALA A 138 16.80 -36.32 87.52
N GLY A 139 17.29 -36.44 86.24
CA GLY A 139 17.71 -37.70 85.64
C GLY A 139 16.58 -38.53 85.01
N GLU A 140 15.31 -38.22 85.27
CA GLU A 140 14.15 -38.87 84.68
C GLU A 140 13.76 -38.30 83.36
N PRO A 141 13.33 -39.10 82.35
CA PRO A 141 12.87 -38.64 81.11
C PRO A 141 11.52 -37.91 81.25
N VAL A 142 11.42 -36.67 80.72
CA VAL A 142 10.20 -35.88 80.68
C VAL A 142 10.00 -35.34 79.26
N THR A 143 8.77 -35.00 78.94
CA THR A 143 8.43 -34.38 77.64
C THR A 143 7.81 -32.98 77.89
N VAL A 144 8.37 -31.97 77.32
CA VAL A 144 7.82 -30.61 77.32
C VAL A 144 6.82 -30.50 76.18
N LEU A 145 5.57 -30.21 76.49
CA LEU A 145 4.46 -30.00 75.56
C LEU A 145 4.13 -28.51 75.57
N VAL A 146 4.15 -27.92 74.39
CA VAL A 146 3.73 -26.51 74.19
C VAL A 146 2.60 -26.47 73.15
N GLY A 147 1.42 -26.07 73.61
CA GLY A 147 0.23 -25.92 72.78
C GLY A 147 0.00 -24.45 72.40
N ARG A 148 -0.35 -24.22 71.15
CA ARG A 148 -0.78 -22.91 70.68
C ARG A 148 -2.03 -23.03 69.84
N SER A 149 -2.98 -22.08 70.03
CA SER A 149 -4.18 -22.02 69.25
C SER A 149 -3.84 -21.56 67.82
N THR A 150 -4.48 -22.16 66.80
CA THR A 150 -4.36 -21.78 65.40
C THR A 150 -5.57 -20.91 64.89
N VAL A 151 -6.39 -20.47 65.87
CA VAL A 151 -7.59 -19.66 65.57
C VAL A 151 -7.21 -18.35 64.81
N ASP A 152 -6.16 -17.65 65.28
CA ASP A 152 -5.71 -16.40 64.66
C ASP A 152 -5.21 -16.62 63.24
N VAL A 153 -4.50 -17.73 62.98
CA VAL A 153 -4.07 -18.12 61.64
C VAL A 153 -5.27 -18.34 60.71
N ARG A 154 -6.32 -19.00 61.25
CA ARG A 154 -7.57 -19.22 60.51
C ARG A 154 -8.29 -17.90 60.23
N HIS A 155 -8.43 -17.01 61.20
CA HIS A 155 -9.06 -15.71 61.03
C HIS A 155 -8.31 -14.87 60.00
N ALA A 156 -6.97 -14.83 60.08
CA ALA A 156 -6.15 -14.12 59.12
C ALA A 156 -6.29 -14.66 57.67
N THR A 157 -6.28 -16.00 57.53
CA THR A 157 -6.45 -16.62 56.22
C THR A 157 -7.89 -16.46 55.67
N GLN A 158 -8.90 -16.50 56.54
CA GLN A 158 -10.29 -16.22 56.16
C GLN A 158 -10.48 -14.78 55.76
N ALA A 159 -9.93 -13.82 56.51
CA ALA A 159 -9.97 -12.41 56.16
C ALA A 159 -9.31 -12.16 54.77
N ALA A 160 -8.11 -12.70 54.55
CA ALA A 160 -7.42 -12.61 53.29
C ALA A 160 -8.24 -13.22 52.15
N ARG A 161 -8.86 -14.38 52.37
CA ARG A 161 -9.74 -15.01 51.37
C ARG A 161 -10.95 -14.15 51.05
N THR A 162 -11.61 -13.56 52.05
CA THR A 162 -12.78 -12.68 51.85
C THR A 162 -12.39 -11.44 51.06
N VAL A 163 -11.25 -10.82 51.40
CA VAL A 163 -10.74 -9.64 50.65
C VAL A 163 -10.48 -10.02 49.21
N LEU A 164 -9.82 -11.14 48.91
CA LEU A 164 -9.55 -11.58 47.54
C LEU A 164 -10.82 -11.90 46.77
N LEU A 165 -11.83 -12.55 47.40
CA LEU A 165 -13.11 -12.88 46.77
C LEU A 165 -13.91 -11.61 46.35
N VAL A 166 -13.72 -10.50 47.05
CA VAL A 166 -14.37 -9.22 46.70
C VAL A 166 -13.51 -8.40 45.78
N ALA A 167 -12.22 -8.27 46.07
CA ALA A 167 -11.32 -7.43 45.30
C ALA A 167 -11.06 -7.93 43.86
N PHE A 168 -10.97 -9.26 43.68
CA PHE A 168 -10.70 -9.82 42.35
C PHE A 168 -11.79 -9.54 41.31
N PRO A 169 -13.08 -9.83 41.56
CA PRO A 169 -14.12 -9.53 40.56
C PRO A 169 -14.25 -8.03 40.30
N LEU A 170 -14.04 -7.20 41.31
CA LEU A 170 -14.03 -5.72 41.10
C LEU A 170 -12.87 -5.29 40.20
N LEU A 171 -11.67 -5.81 40.45
CA LEU A 171 -10.49 -5.53 39.65
C LEU A 171 -10.65 -6.02 38.20
N VAL A 172 -11.13 -7.26 38.03
CA VAL A 172 -11.40 -7.84 36.70
C VAL A 172 -12.47 -7.02 35.98
N GLY A 173 -13.53 -6.62 36.65
CA GLY A 173 -14.59 -5.77 36.08
C GLY A 173 -14.07 -4.41 35.67
N LEU A 174 -13.26 -3.74 36.50
CA LEU A 174 -12.62 -2.47 36.17
C LEU A 174 -11.72 -2.61 34.95
N LEU A 175 -10.85 -3.59 34.93
CA LEU A 175 -9.93 -3.83 33.81
C LEU A 175 -10.67 -4.20 32.52
N ALA A 176 -11.78 -4.94 32.62
CA ALA A 176 -12.64 -5.24 31.48
C ALA A 176 -13.25 -3.96 30.88
N VAL A 177 -13.72 -3.04 31.72
CA VAL A 177 -14.27 -1.74 31.28
C VAL A 177 -13.18 -0.89 30.62
N VAL A 178 -12.01 -0.79 31.23
CA VAL A 178 -10.88 -0.04 30.66
C VAL A 178 -10.47 -0.63 29.29
N ALA A 179 -10.27 -1.94 29.23
CA ALA A 179 -9.92 -2.63 27.99
C ALA A 179 -11.00 -2.42 26.90
N TRP A 180 -12.28 -2.48 27.27
CA TRP A 180 -13.38 -2.19 26.34
C TRP A 180 -13.29 -0.78 25.75
N ARG A 181 -13.00 0.20 26.59
CA ARG A 181 -12.83 1.60 26.16
C ARG A 181 -11.62 1.79 25.27
N VAL A 182 -10.47 1.23 25.65
CA VAL A 182 -9.22 1.35 24.88
C VAL A 182 -9.34 0.67 23.53
N VAL A 183 -9.74 -0.61 23.49
CA VAL A 183 -9.93 -1.34 22.22
C VAL A 183 -10.99 -0.67 21.34
N GLY A 184 -12.04 -0.11 21.97
CA GLY A 184 -13.05 0.64 21.24
C GLY A 184 -12.53 1.92 20.62
N ALA A 185 -11.68 2.65 21.30
CA ALA A 185 -11.10 3.89 20.79
C ALA A 185 -10.10 3.63 19.66
N THR A 186 -9.24 2.62 19.82
CA THR A 186 -8.21 2.26 18.80
C THR A 186 -8.80 1.68 17.52
N LEU A 187 -9.96 0.99 17.58
CA LEU A 187 -10.59 0.41 16.40
C LEU A 187 -11.62 1.31 15.71
N ARG A 188 -12.00 2.44 16.30
CA ARG A 188 -12.91 3.42 15.67
C ARG A 188 -12.41 3.94 14.31
N PRO A 189 -11.14 4.34 14.18
CA PRO A 189 -10.62 4.83 12.90
C PRO A 189 -10.67 3.76 11.80
N VAL A 190 -10.41 2.49 12.13
CA VAL A 190 -10.50 1.38 11.17
C VAL A 190 -11.93 1.21 10.64
N GLU A 191 -12.93 1.30 11.52
CA GLU A 191 -14.33 1.23 11.11
C GLU A 191 -14.74 2.43 10.25
N ALA A 192 -14.22 3.63 10.57
CA ALA A 192 -14.43 4.82 9.75
C ALA A 192 -13.81 4.69 8.34
N LEU A 193 -12.61 4.10 8.24
CA LEU A 193 -11.98 3.79 6.95
C LEU A 193 -12.78 2.76 6.17
N ARG A 194 -13.27 1.69 6.84
CA ARG A 194 -14.09 0.65 6.20
C ARG A 194 -15.41 1.22 5.66
N SER A 195 -16.11 2.04 6.44
CA SER A 195 -17.36 2.66 6.01
C SER A 195 -17.15 3.66 4.90
N GLY A 196 -16.12 4.52 5.00
CA GLY A 196 -15.74 5.46 3.94
C GLY A 196 -15.38 4.75 2.63
N ALA A 197 -14.61 3.65 2.70
CA ALA A 197 -14.28 2.86 1.53
C ALA A 197 -15.52 2.19 0.89
N ALA A 198 -16.50 1.77 1.69
CA ALA A 198 -17.76 1.21 1.19
C ALA A 198 -18.64 2.26 0.49
N GLU A 199 -18.62 3.52 0.93
CA GLU A 199 -19.35 4.63 0.32
C GLU A 199 -18.76 5.06 -1.03
N ILE A 200 -17.40 4.95 -1.19
CA ILE A 200 -16.68 5.33 -2.43
C ILE A 200 -17.00 4.37 -3.60
N THR A 201 -17.63 3.21 -3.36
CA THR A 201 -17.96 2.22 -4.40
C THR A 201 -19.05 2.70 -5.38
N GLY A 202 -19.64 3.88 -5.16
CA GLY A 202 -20.65 4.51 -6.01
C GLY A 202 -20.08 5.46 -7.07
N ARG A 203 -20.97 6.18 -7.75
CA ARG A 203 -20.68 7.12 -8.87
C ARG A 203 -19.78 8.32 -8.49
N ASP A 204 -19.62 8.62 -7.20
CA ASP A 204 -18.83 9.74 -6.70
C ASP A 204 -17.46 9.27 -6.21
N ALA A 205 -16.55 9.04 -7.14
CA ALA A 205 -15.15 8.68 -6.85
C ALA A 205 -14.31 9.84 -6.24
N ALA A 206 -14.94 10.95 -5.88
CA ALA A 206 -14.30 12.11 -5.26
C ALA A 206 -14.24 12.03 -3.73
N GLY A 207 -14.77 10.96 -3.13
CA GLY A 207 -14.73 10.75 -1.67
C GLY A 207 -13.32 10.44 -1.20
N ARG A 208 -12.88 11.15 -0.13
CA ARG A 208 -11.63 10.84 0.59
C ARG A 208 -11.95 10.10 1.88
N LEU A 209 -11.08 9.16 2.22
CA LEU A 209 -11.14 8.47 3.50
C LEU A 209 -10.73 9.43 4.63
N PRO A 210 -11.40 9.38 5.79
CA PRO A 210 -11.02 10.20 6.93
C PRO A 210 -9.63 9.81 7.43
N VAL A 211 -8.73 10.78 7.53
CA VAL A 211 -7.38 10.58 8.04
C VAL A 211 -7.39 10.83 9.54
N PRO A 212 -7.04 9.84 10.40
CA PRO A 212 -6.95 10.02 11.83
C PRO A 212 -5.89 11.07 12.20
N ALA A 213 -6.11 11.79 13.30
CA ALA A 213 -5.15 12.77 13.80
C ALA A 213 -3.90 12.12 14.46
N SER A 214 -3.99 10.85 14.86
CA SER A 214 -2.85 10.07 15.37
C SER A 214 -1.87 9.77 14.22
N GLN A 215 -0.55 9.90 14.49
CA GLN A 215 0.50 9.57 13.50
C GLN A 215 0.94 8.10 13.60
N ASP A 216 -0.02 7.19 13.69
CA ASP A 216 0.19 5.75 13.82
C ASP A 216 0.10 5.01 12.48
N GLU A 217 0.09 3.69 12.53
CA GLU A 217 -0.02 2.81 11.35
C GLU A 217 -1.33 3.04 10.59
N ILE A 218 -2.41 3.39 11.29
CA ILE A 218 -3.73 3.64 10.69
C ILE A 218 -3.73 4.95 9.91
N HIS A 219 -3.05 5.98 10.42
CA HIS A 219 -2.83 7.23 9.70
C HIS A 219 -2.09 6.99 8.39
N ARG A 220 -0.95 6.27 8.44
CA ARG A 220 -0.18 5.94 7.23
C ARG A 220 -0.99 5.15 6.22
N LEU A 221 -1.78 4.18 6.68
CA LEU A 221 -2.69 3.43 5.83
C LEU A 221 -3.73 4.33 5.16
N ALA A 222 -4.35 5.25 5.91
CA ALA A 222 -5.35 6.17 5.38
C ALA A 222 -4.76 7.10 4.31
N VAL A 223 -3.55 7.62 4.51
CA VAL A 223 -2.83 8.45 3.52
C VAL A 223 -2.53 7.63 2.26
N THR A 224 -1.96 6.44 2.40
CA THR A 224 -1.64 5.57 1.24
C THR A 224 -2.88 5.21 0.43
N LEU A 225 -4.00 4.91 1.12
CA LEU A 225 -5.28 4.62 0.44
C LEU A 225 -5.82 5.86 -0.28
N ASN A 226 -5.74 7.06 0.31
CA ASN A 226 -6.13 8.30 -0.36
C ASN A 226 -5.27 8.58 -1.59
N ASP A 227 -3.96 8.38 -1.53
CA ASP A 227 -3.05 8.52 -2.68
C ASP A 227 -3.43 7.54 -3.81
N MET A 228 -3.79 6.31 -3.46
CA MET A 228 -4.27 5.33 -4.43
C MET A 228 -5.61 5.75 -5.06
N LEU A 229 -6.54 6.28 -4.25
CA LEU A 229 -7.82 6.80 -4.73
C LEU A 229 -7.63 8.01 -5.67
N ASP A 230 -6.74 8.94 -5.33
CA ASP A 230 -6.41 10.10 -6.17
C ASP A 230 -5.82 9.65 -7.53
N ARG A 231 -4.92 8.66 -7.53
CA ARG A 231 -4.39 8.07 -8.78
C ARG A 231 -5.48 7.40 -9.61
N LEU A 232 -6.38 6.66 -8.97
CA LEU A 232 -7.50 6.00 -9.64
C LEU A 232 -8.49 7.03 -10.23
N ALA A 233 -8.81 8.08 -9.47
CA ALA A 233 -9.65 9.17 -9.94
C ALA A 233 -9.05 9.88 -11.15
N ALA A 234 -7.74 10.19 -11.12
CA ALA A 234 -7.02 10.80 -12.23
C ALA A 234 -6.98 9.88 -13.48
N ALA A 235 -6.80 8.57 -13.30
CA ALA A 235 -6.83 7.60 -14.40
C ALA A 235 -8.23 7.53 -15.05
N ARG A 236 -9.29 7.47 -14.23
CA ARG A 236 -10.68 7.48 -14.72
C ARG A 236 -11.05 8.80 -15.43
N ALA A 237 -10.57 9.93 -14.91
CA ALA A 237 -10.80 11.22 -15.56
C ALA A 237 -10.15 11.27 -16.96
N ARG A 238 -8.89 10.80 -17.06
CA ARG A 238 -8.19 10.70 -18.37
C ARG A 238 -8.91 9.77 -19.33
N GLN A 239 -9.38 8.62 -18.86
CA GLN A 239 -10.13 7.65 -19.67
C GLN A 239 -11.46 8.25 -20.18
N ARG A 240 -12.20 8.97 -19.30
CA ARG A 240 -13.45 9.63 -19.71
C ARG A 240 -13.21 10.73 -20.75
N SER A 241 -12.17 11.57 -20.57
CA SER A 241 -11.80 12.60 -21.54
C SER A 241 -11.44 11.97 -22.88
N PHE A 242 -10.61 10.91 -22.87
CA PHE A 242 -10.24 10.19 -24.08
C PHE A 242 -11.45 9.65 -24.85
N LEU A 243 -12.41 9.00 -24.15
CA LEU A 243 -13.63 8.49 -24.79
C LEU A 243 -14.53 9.61 -25.34
N ALA A 244 -14.64 10.75 -24.62
CA ALA A 244 -15.42 11.89 -25.07
C ALA A 244 -14.81 12.52 -26.32
N ASP A 245 -13.49 12.73 -26.33
CA ASP A 245 -12.75 13.31 -27.45
C ASP A 245 -12.79 12.38 -28.67
N ALA A 246 -12.59 11.07 -28.48
CA ALA A 246 -12.73 10.07 -29.55
C ALA A 246 -14.14 10.06 -30.17
N ALA A 247 -15.18 10.08 -29.33
CA ALA A 247 -16.56 10.13 -29.80
C ALA A 247 -16.84 11.41 -30.61
N HIS A 248 -16.24 12.53 -30.22
CA HIS A 248 -16.39 13.79 -30.93
C HIS A 248 -15.72 13.76 -32.32
N GLU A 249 -14.49 13.27 -32.38
CA GLU A 249 -13.70 13.17 -33.63
C GLU A 249 -14.26 12.10 -34.59
N LEU A 250 -14.93 11.07 -34.11
CA LEU A 250 -15.62 10.09 -34.95
C LEU A 250 -16.96 10.65 -35.50
N ARG A 251 -17.66 11.46 -34.70
CA ARG A 251 -18.97 12.00 -35.12
C ARG A 251 -18.88 12.99 -36.27
N SER A 252 -17.84 13.81 -36.30
CA SER A 252 -17.65 14.84 -37.32
C SER A 252 -17.58 14.27 -38.77
N PRO A 253 -16.67 13.35 -39.10
CA PRO A 253 -16.59 12.77 -40.43
C PRO A 253 -17.83 11.95 -40.78
N LEU A 254 -18.42 11.24 -39.84
CA LEU A 254 -19.69 10.50 -40.07
C LEU A 254 -20.82 11.46 -40.45
N THR A 255 -20.89 12.63 -39.81
CA THR A 255 -21.90 13.65 -40.16
C THR A 255 -21.65 14.22 -41.50
N ASN A 256 -20.39 14.49 -41.88
CA ASN A 256 -20.00 14.99 -43.21
C ASN A 256 -20.40 13.99 -44.30
N MET A 257 -19.97 12.73 -44.20
CA MET A 257 -20.34 11.67 -45.16
C MET A 257 -21.86 11.53 -45.33
N ARG A 258 -22.58 11.58 -44.19
CA ARG A 258 -24.05 11.52 -44.23
C ARG A 258 -24.64 12.71 -44.96
N THR A 259 -24.16 13.94 -44.69
CA THR A 259 -24.66 15.16 -45.34
C THR A 259 -24.37 15.12 -46.82
N GLU A 260 -23.18 14.69 -47.22
CA GLU A 260 -22.77 14.55 -48.62
C GLU A 260 -23.66 13.56 -49.36
N LEU A 261 -23.94 12.39 -48.79
CA LEU A 261 -24.89 11.41 -49.34
C LEU A 261 -26.31 11.97 -49.44
N GLU A 262 -26.78 12.70 -48.43
CA GLU A 262 -28.12 13.32 -48.43
C GLU A 262 -28.23 14.39 -49.52
N VAL A 263 -27.15 15.18 -49.77
CA VAL A 263 -27.08 16.17 -50.85
C VAL A 263 -27.06 15.46 -52.19
N ALA A 264 -26.20 14.44 -52.35
CA ALA A 264 -26.12 13.67 -53.60
C ALA A 264 -27.45 13.01 -53.96
N GLN A 265 -28.17 12.46 -52.97
CA GLN A 265 -29.51 11.91 -53.19
C GLN A 265 -30.54 12.95 -53.64
N ARG A 266 -30.49 14.17 -53.08
CA ARG A 266 -31.40 15.26 -53.49
C ARG A 266 -31.13 15.80 -54.90
N LEU A 267 -29.86 15.79 -55.34
CA LEU A 267 -29.46 16.22 -56.68
C LEU A 267 -29.80 15.18 -57.76
N GLY A 268 -29.95 13.90 -57.38
CA GLY A 268 -30.33 12.80 -58.22
C GLY A 268 -29.42 12.66 -59.47
N ASP A 269 -30.01 12.75 -60.68
CA ASP A 269 -29.27 12.59 -61.93
C ASP A 269 -28.22 13.69 -62.20
N ARG A 270 -28.20 14.77 -61.41
CA ARG A 270 -27.19 15.83 -61.51
C ARG A 270 -25.96 15.55 -60.63
N THR A 271 -25.94 14.47 -59.92
CA THR A 271 -24.84 14.13 -59.04
C THR A 271 -23.72 13.45 -59.81
N ASP A 272 -22.50 13.92 -59.60
CA ASP A 272 -21.30 13.19 -60.00
C ASP A 272 -21.00 12.07 -59.00
N TRP A 273 -21.67 10.93 -59.17
CA TRP A 273 -21.50 9.78 -58.28
C TRP A 273 -20.07 9.27 -58.19
N PRO A 274 -19.23 9.24 -59.24
CA PRO A 274 -17.81 8.91 -59.11
C PRO A 274 -17.06 9.84 -58.14
N ALA A 275 -17.30 11.14 -58.19
CA ALA A 275 -16.67 12.09 -57.28
C ALA A 275 -17.12 11.89 -55.84
N VAL A 276 -18.43 11.78 -55.62
CA VAL A 276 -18.98 11.48 -54.27
C VAL A 276 -18.44 10.17 -53.72
N ALA A 277 -18.32 9.12 -54.54
CA ALA A 277 -17.76 7.85 -54.12
C ALA A 277 -16.27 7.99 -53.72
N ALA A 278 -15.48 8.76 -54.45
CA ALA A 278 -14.08 9.04 -54.16
C ALA A 278 -13.91 9.79 -52.83
N ASP A 279 -14.75 10.80 -52.59
CA ASP A 279 -14.74 11.58 -51.32
C ASP A 279 -15.13 10.73 -50.14
N LEU A 280 -16.19 9.89 -50.25
CA LEU A 280 -16.62 8.96 -49.23
C LEU A 280 -15.57 7.88 -48.93
N LEU A 281 -14.85 7.37 -49.95
CA LEU A 281 -13.74 6.43 -49.74
C LEU A 281 -12.61 7.10 -48.97
N THR A 282 -12.26 8.34 -49.30
CA THR A 282 -11.24 9.14 -48.62
C THR A 282 -11.59 9.34 -47.14
N ASP A 283 -12.86 9.70 -46.85
CA ASP A 283 -13.34 9.87 -45.46
C ASP A 283 -13.39 8.55 -44.71
N THR A 284 -13.73 7.44 -45.37
CA THR A 284 -13.72 6.10 -44.77
C THR A 284 -12.30 5.64 -44.41
N GLU A 285 -11.32 5.85 -45.30
CA GLU A 285 -9.91 5.55 -45.03
C GLU A 285 -9.35 6.40 -43.89
N ARG A 286 -9.77 7.67 -43.80
CA ARG A 286 -9.43 8.55 -42.69
C ARG A 286 -9.99 8.07 -41.38
N LEU A 287 -11.26 7.63 -41.35
CA LEU A 287 -11.88 7.01 -40.16
C LEU A 287 -11.14 5.73 -39.75
N GLY A 288 -10.76 4.89 -40.71
CA GLY A 288 -9.97 3.68 -40.43
C GLY A 288 -8.66 4.04 -39.71
N ARG A 289 -7.91 4.98 -40.25
CA ARG A 289 -6.66 5.46 -39.60
C ARG A 289 -6.89 6.02 -38.19
N LEU A 290 -7.96 6.79 -37.99
CA LEU A 290 -8.31 7.34 -36.69
C LEU A 290 -8.60 6.21 -35.67
N VAL A 291 -9.36 5.19 -36.06
CA VAL A 291 -9.65 4.02 -35.21
C VAL A 291 -8.37 3.26 -34.87
N ASP A 292 -7.48 3.02 -35.85
CA ASP A 292 -6.19 2.36 -35.63
C ASP A 292 -5.29 3.16 -34.67
N ASP A 293 -5.29 4.49 -34.78
CA ASP A 293 -4.57 5.38 -33.89
C ASP A 293 -5.12 5.33 -32.45
N LEU A 294 -6.46 5.31 -32.30
CA LEU A 294 -7.12 5.19 -31.00
C LEU A 294 -6.84 3.85 -30.33
N LEU A 295 -6.91 2.75 -31.10
CA LEU A 295 -6.61 1.40 -30.60
C LEU A 295 -5.14 1.28 -30.18
N LEU A 296 -4.22 1.88 -30.94
CA LEU A 296 -2.81 1.91 -30.57
C LEU A 296 -2.62 2.68 -29.26
N LEU A 297 -3.16 3.90 -29.15
CA LEU A 297 -3.04 4.70 -27.92
C LEU A 297 -3.67 4.02 -26.71
N ALA A 298 -4.79 3.31 -26.89
CA ALA A 298 -5.42 2.52 -25.82
C ALA A 298 -4.50 1.38 -25.33
N ARG A 299 -3.88 0.63 -26.26
CA ARG A 299 -2.89 -0.40 -25.93
C ARG A 299 -1.66 0.19 -25.22
N LEU A 300 -1.17 1.32 -25.71
CA LEU A 300 -0.03 2.02 -25.11
C LEU A 300 -0.31 2.49 -23.66
N ASP A 301 -1.56 2.83 -23.34
CA ASP A 301 -1.98 3.22 -21.97
C ASP A 301 -2.13 2.03 -21.01
N GLU A 302 -2.53 0.86 -21.51
CA GLU A 302 -2.77 -0.34 -20.69
C GLU A 302 -1.48 -1.08 -20.28
N GLU A 303 -0.36 -0.82 -20.95
CA GLU A 303 0.90 -1.56 -20.78
C GLU A 303 2.06 -0.78 -20.15
N PRO A 304 1.93 -0.16 -18.96
CA PRO A 304 3.12 0.36 -18.28
C PRO A 304 4.04 -0.75 -17.73
N ALA A 305 3.57 -2.01 -17.67
CA ALA A 305 4.27 -3.13 -17.07
C ALA A 305 5.08 -4.01 -18.05
N HIS A 306 4.87 -3.88 -19.38
CA HIS A 306 5.48 -4.77 -20.39
C HIS A 306 6.71 -4.17 -21.10
N GLN A 307 7.42 -3.27 -20.45
CA GLN A 307 8.68 -2.73 -20.98
C GLN A 307 9.70 -3.83 -21.29
N VAL A 308 9.62 -4.96 -20.59
CA VAL A 308 10.49 -6.14 -20.84
C VAL A 308 10.12 -6.86 -22.12
N ASP A 309 8.82 -6.99 -22.45
CA ASP A 309 8.37 -7.65 -23.68
C ASP A 309 8.59 -6.77 -24.91
N HIS A 310 8.48 -5.45 -24.75
CA HIS A 310 8.81 -4.46 -25.79
C HIS A 310 10.30 -4.52 -26.18
N LEU A 311 11.20 -4.64 -25.19
CA LEU A 311 12.64 -4.81 -25.42
C LEU A 311 12.98 -6.14 -26.11
N ARG A 312 12.15 -7.19 -25.93
CA ARG A 312 12.30 -8.48 -26.63
C ARG A 312 11.88 -8.42 -28.10
N ALA A 313 10.95 -7.54 -28.44
CA ALA A 313 10.50 -7.31 -29.82
C ALA A 313 11.37 -6.30 -30.57
N ALA A 314 12.32 -5.67 -29.91
CA ALA A 314 13.22 -4.70 -30.49
C ALA A 314 14.31 -5.41 -31.31
N GLU A 315 14.47 -4.97 -32.55
CA GLU A 315 15.43 -5.48 -33.52
C GLU A 315 16.38 -4.36 -33.96
N PRO A 316 17.55 -4.71 -34.51
CA PRO A 316 18.41 -3.72 -35.18
C PRO A 316 17.68 -3.15 -36.42
N VAL A 317 17.52 -1.82 -36.48
CA VAL A 317 16.90 -1.13 -37.60
C VAL A 317 17.89 -0.14 -38.20
N GLU A 318 18.10 -0.21 -39.50
CA GLU A 318 18.92 0.74 -40.26
C GLU A 318 18.05 1.97 -40.59
N LEU A 319 18.41 3.14 -40.02
CA LEU A 319 17.60 4.34 -40.06
C LEU A 319 17.58 4.96 -41.44
N GLY A 320 18.67 4.92 -42.23
CA GLY A 320 18.73 5.49 -43.57
C GLY A 320 17.82 4.75 -44.55
N ALA A 321 17.81 3.40 -44.49
CA ALA A 321 16.91 2.57 -45.27
C ALA A 321 15.43 2.83 -44.93
N LEU A 322 15.14 2.93 -43.60
CA LEU A 322 13.81 3.21 -43.14
C LEU A 322 13.30 4.59 -43.56
N LEU A 323 14.14 5.64 -43.49
CA LEU A 323 13.80 6.97 -43.97
C LEU A 323 13.51 6.97 -45.48
N THR A 324 14.30 6.24 -46.27
CA THR A 324 14.11 6.10 -47.72
C THR A 324 12.79 5.36 -48.02
N GLU A 325 12.48 4.29 -47.32
CA GLU A 325 11.22 3.55 -47.43
C GLU A 325 10.01 4.45 -47.14
N VAL A 326 10.09 5.19 -46.05
CA VAL A 326 9.00 6.11 -45.67
C VAL A 326 8.86 7.24 -46.69
N ALA A 327 9.95 7.87 -47.15
CA ALA A 327 9.91 8.95 -48.14
C ALA A 327 9.36 8.50 -49.50
N ALA A 328 9.55 7.24 -49.87
CA ALA A 328 9.05 6.69 -51.16
C ALA A 328 7.51 6.74 -51.32
N ARG A 329 6.78 6.95 -50.23
CA ARG A 329 5.30 7.16 -50.25
C ARG A 329 4.89 8.51 -50.82
N TRP A 330 5.82 9.48 -50.88
CA TRP A 330 5.63 10.80 -51.43
C TRP A 330 6.62 10.97 -52.59
N PRO A 331 6.28 10.46 -53.83
CA PRO A 331 7.18 10.58 -54.98
C PRO A 331 7.37 12.07 -55.30
N ALA A 332 8.61 12.43 -55.64
CA ALA A 332 8.90 13.77 -56.13
C ALA A 332 7.95 14.12 -57.28
N PRO A 333 7.44 15.36 -57.33
CA PRO A 333 6.60 15.76 -58.43
C PRO A 333 7.35 15.50 -59.74
N THR A 334 6.80 14.61 -60.55
CA THR A 334 7.32 14.41 -61.92
C THR A 334 7.33 15.78 -62.57
N THR A 335 8.53 16.28 -62.93
CA THR A 335 8.67 17.53 -63.67
C THR A 335 7.67 17.52 -64.82
N ALA A 336 6.63 18.33 -64.73
CA ALA A 336 5.67 18.46 -65.79
C ALA A 336 6.46 18.84 -67.07
N GLU A 337 6.35 18.03 -68.10
CA GLU A 337 6.90 18.42 -69.43
C GLU A 337 6.49 19.84 -69.70
N PRO A 338 7.39 20.73 -70.21
CA PRO A 338 7.07 22.09 -70.52
C PRO A 338 5.94 22.07 -71.51
N VAL A 339 4.74 22.55 -71.15
CA VAL A 339 3.63 22.77 -72.08
C VAL A 339 4.08 23.91 -73.01
N VAL A 340 4.52 23.52 -74.16
CA VAL A 340 4.76 24.47 -75.27
C VAL A 340 3.40 25.01 -75.69
N LEU A 341 3.05 26.22 -75.26
CA LEU A 341 1.86 26.93 -75.74
C LEU A 341 2.04 27.27 -77.22
N PRO A 342 1.08 26.98 -78.11
CA PRO A 342 1.14 27.37 -79.49
C PRO A 342 1.15 28.88 -79.58
N GLU A 343 2.07 29.44 -80.36
CA GLU A 343 2.11 30.87 -80.72
C GLU A 343 0.76 31.27 -81.37
N GLY A 344 -0.04 32.08 -80.59
CA GLY A 344 -1.25 32.64 -81.23
C GLY A 344 -2.45 32.93 -80.31
N SER A 345 -2.42 32.84 -79.04
CA SER A 345 -3.58 33.26 -78.20
C SER A 345 -3.29 34.49 -77.36
N ALA A 346 -3.21 35.64 -77.96
CA ALA A 346 -3.35 36.95 -77.34
C ALA A 346 -4.84 37.22 -77.11
N GLY A 347 -5.32 37.22 -75.90
CA GLY A 347 -6.64 37.79 -75.63
C GLY A 347 -7.44 37.11 -74.54
N SER A 348 -7.06 37.31 -73.25
CA SER A 348 -8.01 37.39 -72.11
C SER A 348 -7.34 38.11 -70.95
N PRO A 349 -7.95 39.13 -70.34
CA PRO A 349 -7.35 39.92 -69.27
C PRO A 349 -7.62 39.19 -67.94
N GLY A 350 -6.55 38.68 -67.29
CA GLY A 350 -6.66 38.10 -65.94
C GLY A 350 -5.52 37.25 -65.49
N ALA A 351 -4.47 37.01 -66.28
CA ALA A 351 -3.31 36.21 -65.81
C ALA A 351 -2.15 37.17 -65.48
N THR A 352 -1.87 37.32 -64.21
CA THR A 352 -0.69 38.04 -63.72
C THR A 352 0.51 37.07 -63.73
N VAL A 353 1.44 37.29 -64.66
CA VAL A 353 2.72 36.58 -64.73
C VAL A 353 3.70 37.34 -63.85
N SER A 354 4.15 36.71 -62.78
CA SER A 354 5.23 37.22 -61.91
C SER A 354 6.54 36.55 -62.33
N VAL A 355 7.45 37.28 -62.87
CA VAL A 355 8.82 36.84 -63.22
C VAL A 355 9.72 37.30 -62.06
N ALA A 356 10.25 36.38 -61.27
CA ALA A 356 11.33 36.67 -60.31
C ALA A 356 12.65 36.42 -61.06
N ALA A 357 13.40 37.47 -61.31
CA ALA A 357 14.73 37.38 -61.86
C ALA A 357 15.79 37.37 -60.74
N ASP A 358 16.52 36.30 -60.63
CA ASP A 358 17.74 36.17 -59.80
C ASP A 358 18.94 36.11 -60.79
N PRO A 359 19.97 36.99 -60.65
CA PRO A 359 21.04 37.07 -61.61
C PRO A 359 22.12 36.01 -61.37
N GLY A 360 21.90 34.81 -61.82
CA GLY A 360 22.92 33.75 -61.73
C GLY A 360 22.49 32.34 -62.16
N VAL A 361 21.25 32.18 -62.58
CA VAL A 361 20.73 30.87 -63.02
C VAL A 361 20.10 31.04 -64.36
N SER A 362 20.38 30.13 -65.32
CA SER A 362 19.75 30.10 -66.66
C SER A 362 18.23 30.15 -66.55
N PRO A 363 17.55 30.86 -67.48
CA PRO A 363 16.14 31.14 -67.38
C PRO A 363 15.30 29.91 -67.76
N ASP A 364 15.09 29.00 -66.85
CA ASP A 364 13.96 28.07 -66.94
C ASP A 364 12.73 28.78 -66.36
N VAL A 365 11.86 29.24 -67.22
CA VAL A 365 10.61 29.93 -66.88
C VAL A 365 9.66 28.89 -66.31
N VAL A 366 9.49 28.85 -64.98
CA VAL A 366 8.43 28.07 -64.32
C VAL A 366 7.15 28.87 -64.34
N VAL A 367 6.23 28.57 -65.24
CA VAL A 367 4.88 29.12 -65.27
C VAL A 367 4.03 28.39 -64.23
N ALA A 368 3.81 29.01 -63.08
CA ALA A 368 2.84 28.51 -62.09
C ALA A 368 1.41 28.75 -62.61
N VAL A 369 0.70 27.72 -63.01
CA VAL A 369 -0.75 27.77 -63.29
C VAL A 369 -1.47 27.89 -61.92
N ALA A 370 -2.15 29.01 -61.70
CA ALA A 370 -2.96 29.23 -60.48
C ALA A 370 -4.06 28.21 -60.42
N GLY A 371 -3.95 27.29 -59.34
CA GLY A 371 -4.94 26.28 -59.01
C GLY A 371 -4.43 24.85 -58.79
N GLN A 372 -3.22 24.51 -59.25
CA GLN A 372 -2.63 23.19 -58.88
C GLN A 372 -1.78 23.32 -57.62
N VAL A 373 -2.23 22.66 -56.54
CA VAL A 373 -1.42 22.47 -55.33
C VAL A 373 -0.36 21.42 -55.67
N VAL A 374 0.86 21.88 -55.95
CA VAL A 374 2.01 21.00 -56.16
C VAL A 374 2.37 20.42 -54.77
N PRO A 375 2.39 19.08 -54.58
CA PRO A 375 2.80 18.53 -53.32
C PRO A 375 4.26 18.90 -52.99
N PRO A 376 4.61 19.12 -51.72
CA PRO A 376 5.97 19.47 -51.35
C PRO A 376 6.95 18.34 -51.69
N GLU A 377 8.16 18.71 -52.10
CA GLU A 377 9.23 17.77 -52.38
C GLU A 377 9.77 17.16 -51.08
N VAL A 378 9.80 15.83 -50.97
CA VAL A 378 10.38 15.09 -49.85
C VAL A 378 11.77 14.61 -50.21
N THR A 379 12.78 15.10 -49.50
CA THR A 379 14.20 14.79 -49.75
C THR A 379 14.79 14.06 -48.54
N VAL A 380 15.55 12.97 -48.80
CA VAL A 380 16.30 12.27 -47.76
C VAL A 380 17.78 12.58 -47.87
N VAL A 381 18.36 13.10 -46.80
CA VAL A 381 19.80 13.32 -46.65
C VAL A 381 20.39 12.10 -45.96
N ALA A 382 21.10 11.27 -46.71
CA ALA A 382 21.72 10.05 -46.18
C ALA A 382 22.96 10.39 -45.35
N ALA A 383 23.17 9.64 -44.28
CA ALA A 383 24.42 9.63 -43.56
C ALA A 383 25.58 9.03 -44.37
N ALA A 384 26.83 9.33 -44.05
CA ALA A 384 27.99 8.77 -44.71
C ALA A 384 28.18 7.26 -44.61
N GLY A 385 27.37 6.59 -43.77
CA GLY A 385 27.37 5.15 -43.54
C GLY A 385 26.08 4.67 -42.86
N PRO A 386 25.91 3.36 -42.69
CA PRO A 386 24.70 2.81 -42.06
C PRO A 386 24.62 3.25 -40.56
N VAL A 387 23.43 3.64 -40.14
CA VAL A 387 23.13 4.09 -38.77
C VAL A 387 22.09 3.15 -38.17
N TRP A 388 22.51 2.40 -37.16
CA TRP A 388 21.68 1.36 -36.56
C TRP A 388 21.14 1.78 -35.19
N THR A 389 19.83 1.64 -35.02
CA THR A 389 19.15 1.82 -33.75
C THR A 389 18.51 0.50 -33.30
N VAL A 390 18.14 0.41 -32.03
CA VAL A 390 17.32 -0.69 -31.48
C VAL A 390 15.88 -0.21 -31.37
N GLY A 391 14.95 -0.93 -31.98
CA GLY A 391 13.53 -0.59 -31.90
C GLY A 391 12.64 -1.60 -32.60
N VAL A 392 11.34 -1.42 -32.48
CA VAL A 392 10.34 -2.20 -33.22
C VAL A 392 10.17 -1.57 -34.59
N PRO A 393 10.48 -2.26 -35.72
CA PRO A 393 10.49 -1.64 -37.05
C PRO A 393 9.16 -0.97 -37.41
N ASP A 394 8.03 -1.62 -37.11
CA ASP A 394 6.71 -1.08 -37.41
C ASP A 394 6.37 0.18 -36.60
N GLU A 395 6.83 0.26 -35.34
CA GLU A 395 6.66 1.45 -34.52
C GLU A 395 7.49 2.62 -35.03
N LEU A 396 8.75 2.38 -35.40
CA LEU A 396 9.62 3.41 -35.98
C LEU A 396 9.09 3.89 -37.35
N ARG A 397 8.59 2.95 -38.17
CA ARG A 397 7.92 3.29 -39.45
C ARG A 397 6.70 4.18 -39.20
N ARG A 398 5.91 3.90 -38.15
CA ARG A 398 4.74 4.71 -37.81
C ARG A 398 5.13 6.06 -37.25
N VAL A 399 6.18 6.15 -36.44
CA VAL A 399 6.75 7.41 -35.96
C VAL A 399 7.15 8.30 -37.10
N LEU A 400 7.99 7.81 -38.02
CA LEU A 400 8.47 8.54 -39.17
C LEU A 400 7.33 8.89 -40.12
N GLY A 401 6.42 7.97 -40.40
CA GLY A 401 5.23 8.21 -41.19
C GLY A 401 4.39 9.39 -40.67
N ASN A 402 4.07 9.37 -39.37
CA ASN A 402 3.32 10.47 -38.75
C ASN A 402 4.04 11.83 -38.80
N LEU A 403 5.37 11.82 -38.69
CA LEU A 403 6.14 13.07 -38.82
C LEU A 403 6.19 13.58 -40.22
N VAL A 404 6.38 12.69 -41.22
CA VAL A 404 6.40 13.07 -42.65
C VAL A 404 5.02 13.52 -43.11
N ASP A 405 3.95 12.81 -42.74
CA ASP A 405 2.55 13.22 -43.01
C ASP A 405 2.26 14.60 -42.45
N ASN A 406 2.73 14.88 -41.21
CA ASN A 406 2.56 16.20 -40.63
C ASN A 406 3.38 17.27 -41.36
N ALA A 407 4.63 16.97 -41.68
CA ALA A 407 5.52 17.88 -42.39
C ALA A 407 4.97 18.21 -43.80
N VAL A 408 4.60 17.20 -44.60
CA VAL A 408 4.02 17.37 -45.95
C VAL A 408 2.73 18.18 -45.90
N ARG A 409 1.90 18.00 -44.86
CA ARG A 409 0.64 18.77 -44.73
C ARG A 409 0.87 20.26 -44.49
N HIS A 410 1.93 20.60 -43.76
CA HIS A 410 2.19 21.98 -43.35
C HIS A 410 3.30 22.66 -44.15
N ALA A 411 4.13 21.90 -44.85
CA ALA A 411 5.16 22.44 -45.74
C ALA A 411 4.57 23.31 -46.83
N ARG A 412 5.35 24.27 -47.29
CA ARG A 412 5.03 25.09 -48.46
C ARG A 412 5.56 24.45 -49.75
N THR A 413 6.83 24.04 -49.73
CA THR A 413 7.51 23.50 -50.92
C THR A 413 8.40 22.30 -50.61
N ARG A 414 8.94 22.15 -49.39
CA ARG A 414 9.99 21.16 -49.11
C ARG A 414 9.88 20.53 -47.72
N VAL A 415 10.16 19.24 -47.70
CA VAL A 415 10.39 18.46 -46.47
C VAL A 415 11.73 17.76 -46.57
N VAL A 416 12.58 17.91 -45.58
CA VAL A 416 13.91 17.30 -45.52
C VAL A 416 13.98 16.32 -44.36
N LEU A 417 14.33 15.07 -44.65
CA LEU A 417 14.61 14.02 -43.71
C LEU A 417 16.13 13.81 -43.61
N ALA A 418 16.70 13.82 -42.41
CA ALA A 418 18.11 13.56 -42.27
C ALA A 418 18.36 12.63 -41.05
N VAL A 419 19.44 11.87 -41.14
CA VAL A 419 19.94 11.07 -40.00
C VAL A 419 21.39 11.40 -39.78
N GLU A 420 21.72 11.68 -38.50
CA GLU A 420 23.08 11.95 -38.06
C GLU A 420 23.48 10.91 -37.03
N PRO A 421 24.64 10.26 -37.16
CA PRO A 421 25.15 9.34 -36.19
C PRO A 421 25.46 10.07 -34.88
N ALA A 422 25.35 9.37 -33.77
CA ALA A 422 25.63 9.90 -32.43
C ALA A 422 27.05 10.45 -32.33
N ALA A 423 27.19 11.73 -32.01
CA ALA A 423 28.49 12.34 -31.73
C ALA A 423 29.05 11.90 -30.35
N ASP A 424 28.17 11.60 -29.41
CA ASP A 424 28.51 11.16 -28.04
C ASP A 424 28.36 9.63 -27.85
N GLY A 425 27.98 8.89 -28.90
CA GLY A 425 27.77 7.45 -28.87
C GLY A 425 26.52 6.98 -28.14
N ALA A 426 25.66 7.89 -27.64
CA ALA A 426 24.47 7.53 -26.87
C ALA A 426 23.19 7.50 -27.72
N TYR A 427 22.98 8.54 -28.55
CA TYR A 427 21.76 8.71 -29.33
C TYR A 427 22.04 9.17 -30.74
N HIS A 428 21.44 8.52 -31.74
CA HIS A 428 21.36 9.02 -33.10
C HIS A 428 20.35 10.13 -33.20
N LEU A 429 20.60 11.11 -34.03
CA LEU A 429 19.70 12.22 -34.33
C LEU A 429 18.99 11.99 -35.67
N VAL A 430 17.68 11.83 -35.64
CA VAL A 430 16.84 11.88 -36.86
C VAL A 430 16.09 13.20 -36.88
N THR A 431 16.14 13.91 -37.98
CA THR A 431 15.45 15.19 -38.15
C THR A 431 14.44 15.12 -39.29
N VAL A 432 13.26 15.73 -39.07
CA VAL A 432 12.25 15.99 -40.08
C VAL A 432 12.02 17.49 -40.09
N THR A 433 12.36 18.14 -41.16
CA THR A 433 12.31 19.61 -41.30
C THR A 433 11.36 19.99 -42.43
N ASP A 434 10.41 20.89 -42.18
CA ASP A 434 9.53 21.51 -43.16
C ASP A 434 9.79 23.00 -43.25
N ASP A 435 9.32 23.63 -44.36
CA ASP A 435 9.37 25.06 -44.64
C ASP A 435 8.02 25.74 -44.36
N GLY A 436 7.18 25.18 -43.53
CA GLY A 436 5.85 25.64 -43.18
C GLY A 436 5.83 26.87 -42.25
N PRO A 437 4.70 27.09 -41.57
CA PRO A 437 4.56 28.21 -40.64
C PRO A 437 5.28 28.01 -39.31
N GLY A 438 5.72 26.76 -39.02
CA GLY A 438 6.30 26.41 -37.71
C GLY A 438 5.27 26.31 -36.58
N ILE A 439 5.77 26.10 -35.36
CA ILE A 439 4.95 26.00 -34.13
C ILE A 439 5.49 26.98 -33.08
N PRO A 440 4.66 27.93 -32.59
CA PRO A 440 5.07 28.85 -31.53
C PRO A 440 5.60 28.12 -30.29
N VAL A 441 6.64 28.65 -29.66
CA VAL A 441 7.29 28.02 -28.50
C VAL A 441 6.30 27.68 -27.37
N ALA A 442 5.31 28.58 -27.17
CA ALA A 442 4.27 28.36 -26.14
C ALA A 442 3.38 27.13 -26.40
N ASP A 443 3.27 26.68 -27.65
CA ASP A 443 2.38 25.60 -28.08
C ASP A 443 3.12 24.27 -28.29
N ARG A 444 4.45 24.23 -28.26
CA ARG A 444 5.25 23.05 -28.57
C ARG A 444 4.95 21.86 -27.64
N GLU A 445 4.72 22.10 -26.36
CA GLU A 445 4.29 21.05 -25.43
C GLU A 445 2.80 20.68 -25.63
N ARG A 446 1.97 21.63 -26.02
CA ARG A 446 0.53 21.41 -26.21
C ARG A 446 0.24 20.52 -27.40
N VAL A 447 0.97 20.63 -28.51
CA VAL A 447 0.74 19.85 -29.73
C VAL A 447 1.01 18.36 -29.59
N PHE A 448 1.72 17.94 -28.55
CA PHE A 448 1.87 16.53 -28.19
C PHE A 448 0.71 15.95 -27.38
N ARG A 449 -0.26 16.78 -26.95
CA ARG A 449 -1.47 16.27 -26.30
C ARG A 449 -2.39 15.65 -27.34
N ARG A 450 -3.10 14.60 -26.97
CA ARG A 450 -4.09 13.97 -27.84
C ARG A 450 -5.15 14.96 -28.26
N PHE A 451 -5.55 14.91 -29.52
CA PHE A 451 -6.54 15.80 -30.13
C PHE A 451 -6.17 17.28 -30.09
N ALA A 452 -4.91 17.62 -29.79
CA ALA A 452 -4.47 19.01 -29.82
C ALA A 452 -4.31 19.51 -31.24
N ARG A 453 -4.92 20.69 -31.54
CA ARG A 453 -4.81 21.43 -32.82
C ARG A 453 -4.57 22.88 -32.50
N LEU A 454 -3.77 23.55 -33.33
CA LEU A 454 -3.59 25.00 -33.27
C LEU A 454 -4.77 25.69 -33.96
N ASP A 455 -5.27 26.81 -33.38
CA ASP A 455 -6.52 27.46 -33.79
C ASP A 455 -6.52 27.96 -35.25
N GLU A 456 -5.35 28.27 -35.82
CA GLU A 456 -5.20 28.67 -37.19
C GLU A 456 -5.46 27.56 -38.23
N GLY A 457 -5.38 26.28 -37.82
CA GLY A 457 -5.65 25.11 -38.67
C GLY A 457 -7.13 24.73 -38.78
N ARG A 458 -8.00 25.25 -37.91
CA ARG A 458 -9.43 24.87 -37.91
C ARG A 458 -10.20 25.23 -39.16
N ALA A 459 -9.77 26.27 -39.86
CA ALA A 459 -10.50 26.83 -41.02
C ALA A 459 -10.06 26.24 -42.38
N ARG A 460 -8.91 25.59 -42.48
CA ARG A 460 -8.34 25.17 -43.78
C ARG A 460 -8.06 23.67 -43.93
N ASP A 461 -8.00 22.90 -42.82
CA ASP A 461 -7.60 21.49 -42.92
C ASP A 461 -8.63 20.53 -42.37
N ALA A 462 -9.34 19.88 -43.28
CA ALA A 462 -10.16 18.70 -42.99
C ALA A 462 -9.32 17.43 -42.65
N GLY A 463 -8.00 17.52 -42.42
CA GLY A 463 -7.11 16.38 -42.60
C GLY A 463 -6.55 15.64 -41.36
N GLY A 464 -6.48 16.20 -40.15
CA GLY A 464 -5.76 15.52 -39.05
C GLY A 464 -6.53 15.45 -37.73
N ALA A 465 -6.58 14.26 -37.11
CA ALA A 465 -7.25 14.02 -35.83
C ALA A 465 -6.47 14.54 -34.61
N GLY A 466 -5.27 15.12 -34.81
CA GLY A 466 -4.43 15.58 -33.66
C GLY A 466 -3.85 14.46 -32.81
N LEU A 467 -3.74 13.24 -33.33
CA LEU A 467 -3.18 12.07 -32.62
C LEU A 467 -1.75 11.76 -33.04
N GLY A 468 -1.31 12.14 -34.25
CA GLY A 468 -0.02 11.73 -34.79
C GLY A 468 1.17 12.11 -33.90
N LEU A 469 1.29 13.37 -33.47
CA LEU A 469 2.39 13.81 -32.58
C LEU A 469 2.30 13.19 -31.19
N ALA A 470 1.10 12.92 -30.68
CA ALA A 470 0.92 12.19 -29.41
C ALA A 470 1.43 10.74 -29.50
N ILE A 471 1.14 10.07 -30.62
CA ILE A 471 1.66 8.73 -30.94
C ILE A 471 3.18 8.76 -31.06
N VAL A 472 3.74 9.71 -31.79
CA VAL A 472 5.18 9.88 -31.94
C VAL A 472 5.86 9.98 -30.57
N ARG A 473 5.39 10.87 -29.71
CA ARG A 473 5.97 11.05 -28.38
C ARG A 473 5.92 9.76 -27.54
N GLU A 474 4.80 9.06 -27.57
CA GLU A 474 4.63 7.85 -26.76
C GLU A 474 5.49 6.68 -27.27
N LEU A 475 5.56 6.45 -28.58
CA LEU A 475 6.38 5.41 -29.17
C LEU A 475 7.87 5.67 -28.99
N VAL A 476 8.32 6.91 -29.23
CA VAL A 476 9.72 7.31 -29.04
C VAL A 476 10.12 7.18 -27.58
N ARG A 477 9.28 7.61 -26.63
CA ARG A 477 9.51 7.46 -25.21
C ARG A 477 9.63 5.99 -24.77
N ARG A 478 8.78 5.10 -25.30
CA ARG A 478 8.86 3.65 -25.07
C ARG A 478 10.15 3.04 -25.58
N GLY A 479 10.62 3.49 -26.74
CA GLY A 479 11.91 3.09 -27.31
C GLY A 479 13.12 3.69 -26.60
N GLY A 480 12.95 4.40 -25.48
CA GLY A 480 14.05 5.03 -24.73
C GLY A 480 14.59 6.30 -25.39
N GLY A 481 13.91 6.82 -26.40
CA GLY A 481 14.28 8.04 -27.10
C GLY A 481 13.55 9.30 -26.61
N THR A 482 13.84 10.44 -27.23
CA THR A 482 13.16 11.73 -26.99
C THR A 482 12.82 12.43 -28.29
N VAL A 483 11.75 13.23 -28.27
CA VAL A 483 11.31 14.07 -29.40
C VAL A 483 11.27 15.53 -28.97
N ILE A 484 11.84 16.40 -29.79
CA ILE A 484 11.95 17.85 -29.55
C ILE A 484 11.51 18.61 -30.82
N LEU A 485 10.85 19.76 -30.62
CA LEU A 485 10.44 20.65 -31.69
C LEU A 485 11.27 21.93 -31.67
N ASP A 486 11.90 22.26 -32.78
CA ASP A 486 12.72 23.44 -32.95
C ASP A 486 12.28 24.26 -34.19
N ASP A 487 12.72 25.52 -34.26
CA ASP A 487 12.46 26.39 -35.44
C ASP A 487 13.43 26.07 -36.58
N ALA A 488 12.90 26.01 -37.81
CA ALA A 488 13.69 25.83 -39.04
C ALA A 488 14.03 27.15 -39.77
N HIS A 489 13.33 28.23 -39.46
CA HIS A 489 13.45 29.59 -40.04
C HIS A 489 13.53 29.67 -41.58
N PRO A 490 12.42 29.53 -42.34
CA PRO A 490 11.06 29.26 -41.89
C PRO A 490 10.80 27.77 -41.68
N GLY A 491 9.78 27.45 -40.84
CA GLY A 491 9.27 26.09 -40.67
C GLY A 491 9.51 25.46 -39.30
N LEU A 492 9.34 24.17 -39.27
CA LEU A 492 9.53 23.35 -38.10
C LEU A 492 10.60 22.28 -38.31
N THR A 493 11.47 22.09 -37.35
CA THR A 493 12.36 20.92 -37.25
C THR A 493 11.92 20.03 -36.09
N VAL A 494 11.54 18.81 -36.40
CA VAL A 494 11.32 17.77 -35.38
C VAL A 494 12.58 16.97 -35.25
N ARG A 495 13.12 16.87 -34.01
CA ARG A 495 14.33 16.12 -33.69
C ARG A 495 13.95 14.88 -32.85
N LEU A 496 14.35 13.72 -33.32
CA LEU A 496 14.24 12.47 -32.63
C LEU A 496 15.61 12.04 -32.19
N HIS A 497 15.79 11.81 -30.87
CA HIS A 497 16.95 11.14 -30.32
C HIS A 497 16.62 9.68 -30.12
N LEU A 498 17.25 8.78 -30.86
CA LEU A 498 17.03 7.36 -30.82
C LEU A 498 18.25 6.65 -30.24
N PRO A 499 18.11 5.66 -29.35
CA PRO A 499 19.27 5.01 -28.72
C PRO A 499 20.13 4.30 -29.77
N VAL A 500 21.45 4.36 -29.58
CA VAL A 500 22.41 3.61 -30.41
C VAL A 500 22.26 2.11 -30.11
N LEU A 501 22.39 1.27 -31.12
CA LEU A 501 22.54 -0.16 -30.92
C LEU A 501 23.82 -0.39 -30.12
N PRO A 502 23.78 -1.01 -28.91
CA PRO A 502 24.99 -1.35 -28.21
C PRO A 502 25.80 -2.34 -29.06
N ASP A 503 27.11 -2.10 -29.19
CA ASP A 503 28.00 -3.05 -29.86
C ASP A 503 27.81 -4.43 -29.24
N PRO A 504 27.61 -5.48 -30.02
CA PRO A 504 27.58 -6.84 -29.50
C PRO A 504 29.00 -7.14 -28.93
N ASP A 505 29.10 -7.31 -27.61
CA ASP A 505 30.31 -7.84 -26.94
C ASP A 505 30.69 -9.24 -27.44
#